data_f3b33b152eea0a2ddc35b7050465c3f8
#
_entry.id   f3b33b152eea0a2ddc35b7050465c3f8
#
_cell.length_a   1.000
_cell.length_b   1.000
_cell.length_c   1.000
_cell.angle_alpha   90.00
_cell.angle_beta   90.00
_cell.angle_gamma   90.00
#
_symmetry.space_group_name_H-M   'P 1'
#
loop_
_entity.id
_entity.type
_entity.pdbx_description
1 polymer ?
#
loop_
_entity_poly.entity_id
_entity_poly.type
_entity_poly.pdbx_seq_one_letter_code
_entity_poly.pdbx_strand_id
1 'polypeptide(L)'
;MEEKLSPRRRLYDRGLRFLVWLCAGLTCALLLFLIGYIFYRGVPGITWSLLTSQTSYIKNTVGVLPNILNTLYIIVAAMVIVLPLGVGAAIYLTEYAANRRLVAVIEFATETLTGIPSIIFGLVGMLLFVQRLGLKAGILAGGLTLVVMILPTIVRTTQESLKTVPQSYREGALGLGAGKWHMIRTVVLPGAVDGIVTGCILAVGRIVGESAALLYTAGFGLELVGFVKSLHTSAASLTVALYVYATERGETALAFSIAAILMVLTLLINLTASLVGRKLRKK
;
A
#
# COMPACT_ATOMS: atom_id res chain seq x y z
N MET A 1 -10.87 -45.25 0.85
CA MET A 1 -9.80 -46.17 1.32
C MET A 1 -8.69 -45.30 1.90
N GLU A 2 -8.60 -45.19 3.24
CA GLU A 2 -7.46 -44.50 3.88
C GLU A 2 -6.27 -45.44 3.80
N GLU A 3 -5.32 -45.13 2.97
CA GLU A 3 -4.04 -45.82 2.87
C GLU A 3 -3.33 -45.71 4.22
N LYS A 4 -3.25 -46.80 4.96
CA LYS A 4 -2.54 -46.87 6.26
C LYS A 4 -1.04 -46.62 6.01
N LEU A 5 -0.63 -45.38 6.18
CA LEU A 5 0.77 -44.97 6.09
C LEU A 5 1.65 -45.81 6.98
N SER A 6 2.83 -46.25 6.50
CA SER A 6 3.81 -47.02 7.28
C SER A 6 4.24 -46.25 8.55
N PRO A 7 4.65 -46.94 9.64
CA PRO A 7 5.04 -46.28 10.90
C PRO A 7 6.14 -45.23 10.72
N ARG A 8 7.10 -45.46 9.82
CA ARG A 8 8.17 -44.51 9.48
C ARG A 8 7.61 -43.25 8.80
N ARG A 9 6.65 -43.38 7.89
CA ARG A 9 5.99 -42.22 7.25
C ARG A 9 5.18 -41.40 8.25
N ARG A 10 4.52 -42.05 9.22
CA ARG A 10 3.78 -41.34 10.28
C ARG A 10 4.72 -40.57 11.21
N LEU A 11 5.90 -41.09 11.53
CA LEU A 11 6.88 -40.39 12.34
C LEU A 11 7.45 -39.19 11.62
N TYR A 12 7.77 -39.34 10.33
CA TYR A 12 8.23 -38.26 9.46
C TYR A 12 7.17 -37.17 9.32
N ASP A 13 5.92 -37.52 9.07
CA ASP A 13 4.79 -36.59 8.96
C ASP A 13 4.56 -35.79 10.27
N ARG A 14 4.65 -36.47 11.42
CA ARG A 14 4.59 -35.81 12.74
C ARG A 14 5.76 -34.82 12.94
N GLY A 15 6.96 -35.20 12.56
CA GLY A 15 8.15 -34.35 12.63
C GLY A 15 8.01 -33.11 11.76
N LEU A 16 7.55 -33.28 10.51
CA LEU A 16 7.28 -32.14 9.62
C LEU A 16 6.17 -31.21 10.14
N ARG A 17 5.08 -31.79 10.63
CA ARG A 17 4.00 -30.99 11.23
C ARG A 17 4.48 -30.21 12.44
N PHE A 18 5.27 -30.86 13.32
CA PHE A 18 5.87 -30.16 14.46
C PHE A 18 6.77 -29.01 14.01
N LEU A 19 7.62 -29.23 13.00
CA LEU A 19 8.49 -28.17 12.45
C LEU A 19 7.67 -27.00 11.89
N VAL A 20 6.62 -27.27 11.12
CA VAL A 20 5.72 -26.24 10.56
C VAL A 20 5.05 -25.43 11.69
N TRP A 21 4.51 -26.13 12.71
CA TRP A 21 3.91 -25.47 13.86
C TRP A 21 4.91 -24.64 14.67
N LEU A 22 6.15 -25.16 14.83
CA LEU A 22 7.23 -24.46 15.50
C LEU A 22 7.60 -23.16 14.73
N CYS A 23 7.80 -23.26 13.41
CA CYS A 23 8.10 -22.08 12.57
C CYS A 23 6.97 -21.06 12.60
N ALA A 24 5.71 -21.51 12.48
CA ALA A 24 4.55 -20.62 12.58
C ALA A 24 4.47 -19.95 13.96
N GLY A 25 4.67 -20.72 15.04
CA GLY A 25 4.68 -20.20 16.41
C GLY A 25 5.79 -19.18 16.65
N LEU A 26 7.01 -19.46 16.17
CA LEU A 26 8.12 -18.51 16.26
C LEU A 26 7.85 -17.20 15.49
N THR A 27 7.29 -17.31 14.28
CA THR A 27 6.94 -16.14 13.48
C THR A 27 5.88 -15.29 14.19
N CYS A 28 4.81 -15.92 14.69
CA CYS A 28 3.77 -15.22 15.46
C CYS A 28 4.34 -14.59 16.74
N ALA A 29 5.18 -15.31 17.48
CA ALA A 29 5.80 -14.81 18.70
C ALA A 29 6.70 -13.61 18.43
N LEU A 30 7.50 -13.65 17.35
CA LEU A 30 8.36 -12.54 16.94
C LEU A 30 7.53 -11.31 16.57
N LEU A 31 6.45 -11.47 15.79
CA LEU A 31 5.57 -10.36 15.41
C LEU A 31 4.90 -9.74 16.63
N LEU A 32 4.36 -10.57 17.53
CA LEU A 32 3.73 -10.07 18.76
C LEU A 32 4.74 -9.39 19.68
N PHE A 33 5.97 -9.90 19.77
CA PHE A 33 7.05 -9.29 20.51
C PHE A 33 7.40 -7.91 19.94
N LEU A 34 7.59 -7.79 18.62
CA LEU A 34 7.91 -6.50 17.98
C LEU A 34 6.80 -5.48 18.18
N ILE A 35 5.55 -5.88 17.96
CA ILE A 35 4.39 -5.02 18.18
C ILE A 35 4.34 -4.58 19.66
N GLY A 36 4.42 -5.53 20.59
CA GLY A 36 4.40 -5.25 22.03
C GLY A 36 5.54 -4.33 22.46
N TYR A 37 6.75 -4.56 21.92
CA TYR A 37 7.92 -3.73 22.21
C TYR A 37 7.75 -2.29 21.71
N ILE A 38 7.24 -2.10 20.49
CA ILE A 38 6.96 -0.76 19.94
C ILE A 38 5.94 -0.03 20.82
N PHE A 39 4.86 -0.68 21.21
CA PHE A 39 3.87 -0.07 22.10
C PHE A 39 4.41 0.19 23.50
N TYR A 40 5.16 -0.75 24.07
CA TYR A 40 5.77 -0.58 25.39
C TYR A 40 6.70 0.63 25.46
N ARG A 41 7.50 0.85 24.41
CA ARG A 41 8.43 1.98 24.33
C ARG A 41 7.78 3.26 23.84
N GLY A 42 6.78 3.16 22.98
CA GLY A 42 6.20 4.31 22.28
C GLY A 42 5.05 5.00 23.02
N VAL A 43 4.16 4.23 23.67
CA VAL A 43 2.96 4.78 24.34
C VAL A 43 3.29 5.80 25.44
N PRO A 44 4.30 5.60 26.29
CA PRO A 44 4.62 6.60 27.31
C PRO A 44 4.98 7.99 26.79
N GLY A 45 5.50 8.08 25.55
CA GLY A 45 5.87 9.35 24.92
C GLY A 45 4.71 10.00 24.13
N ILE A 46 3.54 9.35 24.00
CA ILE A 46 2.40 9.91 23.28
C ILE A 46 1.65 10.87 24.20
N THR A 47 1.81 12.15 23.93
CA THR A 47 1.08 13.23 24.63
C THR A 47 0.03 13.83 23.69
N TRP A 48 -0.99 14.47 24.27
CA TRP A 48 -1.99 15.19 23.47
C TRP A 48 -1.34 16.30 22.63
N SER A 49 -0.35 16.97 23.20
CA SER A 49 0.44 17.98 22.48
C SER A 49 1.15 17.40 21.27
N LEU A 50 1.75 16.20 21.38
CA LEU A 50 2.40 15.52 20.24
C LEU A 50 1.42 15.28 19.08
N LEU A 51 0.20 14.87 19.39
CA LEU A 51 -0.81 14.53 18.38
C LEU A 51 -1.45 15.76 17.72
N THR A 52 -1.55 16.88 18.42
CA THR A 52 -2.34 18.05 17.98
C THR A 52 -1.53 19.27 17.60
N SER A 53 -0.22 19.28 17.90
CA SER A 53 0.64 20.40 17.56
C SER A 53 1.48 20.14 16.30
N GLN A 54 2.11 21.20 15.81
CA GLN A 54 3.17 21.14 14.81
C GLN A 54 4.53 21.33 15.45
N THR A 55 5.57 20.78 14.85
CA THR A 55 6.94 20.97 15.32
C THR A 55 7.34 22.44 15.14
N SER A 56 7.79 23.07 16.21
CA SER A 56 8.30 24.45 16.20
C SER A 56 9.60 24.53 16.97
N TYR A 57 10.66 24.92 16.28
CA TYR A 57 11.98 25.11 16.88
C TYR A 57 12.01 26.33 17.80
N ILE A 58 11.20 27.36 17.49
CA ILE A 58 11.11 28.59 18.30
C ILE A 58 10.45 28.31 19.65
N LYS A 59 9.39 27.48 19.65
CA LYS A 59 8.64 27.11 20.85
C LYS A 59 9.17 25.85 21.55
N ASN A 60 10.22 25.25 20.99
CA ASN A 60 10.77 23.96 21.44
C ASN A 60 9.67 22.88 21.64
N THR A 61 8.68 22.87 20.74
CA THR A 61 7.58 21.91 20.75
C THR A 61 7.74 20.93 19.60
N VAL A 62 7.50 19.66 19.89
CA VAL A 62 7.47 18.61 18.87
C VAL A 62 6.03 18.15 18.69
N GLY A 63 5.56 18.13 17.44
CA GLY A 63 4.23 17.68 17.09
C GLY A 63 4.23 16.94 15.75
N VAL A 64 3.37 15.93 15.62
CA VAL A 64 3.30 15.07 14.45
C VAL A 64 2.00 15.23 13.66
N LEU A 65 1.14 16.18 14.03
CA LEU A 65 -0.10 16.45 13.32
C LEU A 65 0.10 16.68 11.82
N PRO A 66 1.08 17.50 11.37
CA PRO A 66 1.33 17.69 9.94
C PRO A 66 1.68 16.38 9.24
N ASN A 67 2.46 15.52 9.89
CA ASN A 67 2.90 14.24 9.32
C ASN A 67 1.74 13.24 9.18
N ILE A 68 0.81 13.23 10.15
CA ILE A 68 -0.43 12.43 10.07
C ILE A 68 -1.27 12.89 8.88
N LEU A 69 -1.52 14.20 8.74
CA LEU A 69 -2.30 14.75 7.64
C LEU A 69 -1.63 14.55 6.29
N ASN A 70 -0.32 14.79 6.20
CA ASN A 70 0.45 14.55 4.98
C ASN A 70 0.41 13.08 4.55
N THR A 71 0.42 12.13 5.48
CA THR A 71 0.24 10.71 5.18
C THR A 71 -1.11 10.45 4.52
N LEU A 72 -2.19 11.01 5.06
CA LEU A 72 -3.52 10.90 4.47
C LEU A 72 -3.60 11.57 3.10
N TYR A 73 -3.00 12.74 2.95
CA TYR A 73 -2.96 13.48 1.69
C TYR A 73 -2.21 12.71 0.59
N ILE A 74 -1.08 12.09 0.92
CA ILE A 74 -0.31 11.26 -0.01
C ILE A 74 -1.12 10.03 -0.44
N ILE A 75 -1.81 9.37 0.49
CA ILE A 75 -2.68 8.23 0.18
C ILE A 75 -3.76 8.65 -0.82
N VAL A 76 -4.47 9.73 -0.54
CA VAL A 76 -5.54 10.22 -1.43
C VAL A 76 -4.97 10.61 -2.79
N ALA A 77 -3.89 11.38 -2.84
CA ALA A 77 -3.27 11.82 -4.08
C ALA A 77 -2.82 10.64 -4.96
N ALA A 78 -2.16 9.64 -4.37
CA ALA A 78 -1.71 8.46 -5.10
C ALA A 78 -2.89 7.58 -5.55
N MET A 79 -3.87 7.31 -4.66
CA MET A 79 -4.99 6.42 -4.95
C MET A 79 -5.94 6.97 -6.01
N VAL A 80 -6.21 8.28 -6.02
CA VAL A 80 -7.05 8.93 -7.03
C VAL A 80 -6.48 8.74 -8.44
N ILE A 81 -5.17 8.66 -8.58
CA ILE A 81 -4.51 8.48 -9.87
C ILE A 81 -4.33 7.00 -10.19
N VAL A 82 -3.80 6.21 -9.25
CA VAL A 82 -3.42 4.82 -9.52
C VAL A 82 -4.61 3.88 -9.72
N LEU A 83 -5.73 4.13 -9.05
CA LEU A 83 -6.92 3.28 -9.19
C LEU A 83 -7.51 3.29 -10.60
N PRO A 84 -7.89 4.45 -11.18
CA PRO A 84 -8.45 4.45 -12.53
C PRO A 84 -7.44 3.97 -13.57
N LEU A 85 -6.16 4.30 -13.43
CA LEU A 85 -5.12 3.84 -14.36
C LEU A 85 -4.88 2.33 -14.25
N GLY A 86 -4.74 1.80 -13.03
CA GLY A 86 -4.44 0.39 -12.81
C GLY A 86 -5.62 -0.53 -13.13
N VAL A 87 -6.83 -0.16 -12.70
CA VAL A 87 -8.05 -0.91 -13.03
C VAL A 87 -8.33 -0.84 -14.54
N GLY A 88 -8.19 0.33 -15.16
CA GLY A 88 -8.35 0.51 -16.59
C GLY A 88 -7.35 -0.33 -17.40
N ALA A 89 -6.07 -0.32 -17.01
CA ALA A 89 -5.03 -1.14 -17.64
C ALA A 89 -5.33 -2.63 -17.47
N ALA A 90 -5.73 -3.08 -16.29
CA ALA A 90 -6.10 -4.48 -16.04
C ALA A 90 -7.28 -4.94 -16.89
N ILE A 91 -8.33 -4.12 -17.02
CA ILE A 91 -9.48 -4.39 -17.90
C ILE A 91 -9.01 -4.50 -19.34
N TYR A 92 -8.18 -3.56 -19.81
CA TYR A 92 -7.65 -3.62 -21.17
C TYR A 92 -6.88 -4.91 -21.42
N LEU A 93 -5.95 -5.25 -20.55
CA LEU A 93 -5.09 -6.43 -20.69
C LEU A 93 -5.87 -7.75 -20.60
N THR A 94 -6.94 -7.81 -19.80
CA THR A 94 -7.72 -9.03 -19.58
C THR A 94 -8.82 -9.20 -20.62
N GLU A 95 -9.51 -8.13 -20.98
CA GLU A 95 -10.74 -8.21 -21.78
C GLU A 95 -10.57 -7.75 -23.23
N TYR A 96 -9.66 -6.81 -23.52
CA TYR A 96 -9.54 -6.21 -24.85
C TYR A 96 -8.29 -6.66 -25.62
N ALA A 97 -7.18 -6.92 -24.95
CA ALA A 97 -5.92 -7.18 -25.60
C ALA A 97 -5.94 -8.51 -26.37
N ALA A 98 -5.93 -8.42 -27.71
CA ALA A 98 -5.89 -9.57 -28.59
C ALA A 98 -4.48 -10.15 -28.76
N ASN A 99 -3.45 -9.29 -28.69
CA ASN A 99 -2.06 -9.69 -28.88
C ASN A 99 -1.46 -10.24 -27.59
N ARG A 100 -1.44 -11.56 -27.46
CA ARG A 100 -0.88 -12.25 -26.27
C ARG A 100 0.60 -11.95 -26.02
N ARG A 101 1.39 -11.64 -27.06
CA ARG A 101 2.81 -11.29 -26.90
C ARG A 101 2.95 -9.92 -26.23
N LEU A 102 2.13 -8.94 -26.65
CA LEU A 102 2.12 -7.62 -26.01
C LEU A 102 1.71 -7.72 -24.54
N VAL A 103 0.67 -8.51 -24.24
CA VAL A 103 0.25 -8.75 -22.84
C VAL A 103 1.40 -9.34 -22.01
N ALA A 104 2.07 -10.38 -22.54
CA ALA A 104 3.19 -11.02 -21.83
C ALA A 104 4.36 -10.05 -21.59
N VAL A 105 4.67 -9.17 -22.52
CA VAL A 105 5.72 -8.14 -22.35
C VAL A 105 5.33 -7.14 -21.25
N ILE A 106 4.07 -6.68 -21.22
CA ILE A 106 3.58 -5.75 -20.21
C ILE A 106 3.55 -6.43 -18.83
N GLU A 107 3.08 -7.67 -18.75
CA GLU A 107 3.07 -8.45 -17.50
C GLU A 107 4.50 -8.66 -16.98
N PHE A 108 5.44 -9.02 -17.85
CA PHE A 108 6.86 -9.14 -17.49
C PHE A 108 7.45 -7.81 -17.00
N ALA A 109 7.17 -6.70 -17.69
CA ALA A 109 7.64 -5.37 -17.27
C ALA A 109 7.06 -4.96 -15.91
N THR A 110 5.77 -5.20 -15.69
CA THR A 110 5.13 -4.91 -14.39
C THR A 110 5.67 -5.79 -13.27
N GLU A 111 5.95 -7.06 -13.53
CA GLU A 111 6.56 -7.97 -12.57
C GLU A 111 8.00 -7.54 -12.22
N THR A 112 8.79 -7.14 -13.21
CA THR A 112 10.14 -6.61 -13.02
C THR A 112 10.14 -5.35 -12.15
N LEU A 113 9.18 -4.42 -12.37
CA LEU A 113 9.04 -3.22 -11.56
C LEU A 113 8.76 -3.51 -10.09
N THR A 114 8.04 -4.59 -9.75
CA THR A 114 7.77 -4.94 -8.35
C THR A 114 9.01 -5.37 -7.58
N GLY A 115 10.05 -5.84 -8.28
CA GLY A 115 11.34 -6.25 -7.69
C GLY A 115 12.32 -5.10 -7.44
N ILE A 116 12.05 -3.91 -7.95
CA ILE A 116 12.95 -2.76 -7.80
C ILE A 116 12.87 -2.19 -6.37
N PRO A 117 14.01 -1.95 -5.68
CA PRO A 117 14.03 -1.29 -4.38
C PRO A 117 13.36 0.10 -4.41
N SER A 118 12.56 0.43 -3.40
CA SER A 118 11.79 1.69 -3.36
C SER A 118 12.66 2.95 -3.41
N ILE A 119 13.87 2.88 -2.91
CA ILE A 119 14.84 3.99 -2.97
C ILE A 119 15.16 4.40 -4.42
N ILE A 120 15.20 3.42 -5.35
CA ILE A 120 15.43 3.69 -6.77
C ILE A 120 14.24 4.45 -7.36
N PHE A 121 13.02 4.07 -7.02
CA PHE A 121 11.83 4.86 -7.40
C PHE A 121 11.89 6.29 -6.85
N GLY A 122 12.39 6.48 -5.63
CA GLY A 122 12.61 7.79 -5.05
C GLY A 122 13.61 8.64 -5.83
N LEU A 123 14.76 8.06 -6.17
CA LEU A 123 15.80 8.74 -6.97
C LEU A 123 15.29 9.08 -8.37
N VAL A 124 14.69 8.12 -9.07
CA VAL A 124 14.13 8.35 -10.41
C VAL A 124 12.98 9.36 -10.34
N GLY A 125 12.11 9.25 -9.34
CA GLY A 125 11.02 10.20 -9.12
C GLY A 125 11.53 11.62 -8.85
N MET A 126 12.58 11.78 -8.06
CA MET A 126 13.24 13.07 -7.84
C MET A 126 13.81 13.63 -9.14
N LEU A 127 14.56 12.82 -9.89
CA LEU A 127 15.15 13.26 -11.16
C LEU A 127 14.08 13.64 -12.19
N LEU A 128 13.03 12.83 -12.31
CA LEU A 128 11.98 13.03 -13.31
C LEU A 128 10.99 14.12 -12.89
N PHE A 129 10.34 13.97 -11.74
CA PHE A 129 9.25 14.85 -11.34
C PHE A 129 9.76 16.16 -10.76
N VAL A 130 10.79 16.14 -9.89
CA VAL A 130 11.25 17.35 -9.22
C VAL A 130 12.22 18.13 -10.11
N GLN A 131 13.25 17.48 -10.67
CA GLN A 131 14.29 18.18 -11.42
C GLN A 131 13.89 18.43 -12.89
N ARG A 132 13.42 17.39 -13.61
CA ARG A 132 13.16 17.48 -15.04
C ARG A 132 11.83 18.17 -15.37
N LEU A 133 10.75 17.81 -14.65
CA LEU A 133 9.43 18.41 -14.84
C LEU A 133 9.23 19.67 -14.02
N GLY A 134 10.18 20.05 -13.17
CA GLY A 134 10.12 21.28 -12.38
C GLY A 134 9.03 21.28 -11.29
N LEU A 135 8.49 20.12 -10.93
CA LEU A 135 7.60 20.01 -9.77
C LEU A 135 8.43 20.26 -8.51
N LYS A 136 7.91 21.02 -7.57
CA LYS A 136 8.55 21.18 -6.27
C LYS A 136 8.44 19.86 -5.50
N ALA A 137 9.44 19.58 -4.62
CA ALA A 137 9.31 18.50 -3.66
C ALA A 137 8.03 18.72 -2.83
N GLY A 138 7.15 17.71 -2.79
CA GLY A 138 5.84 17.81 -2.15
C GLY A 138 4.98 16.58 -2.42
N ILE A 139 3.73 16.65 -1.95
CA ILE A 139 2.80 15.52 -2.07
C ILE A 139 2.53 15.12 -3.53
N LEU A 140 2.55 16.07 -4.47
CA LEU A 140 2.33 15.76 -5.88
C LEU A 140 3.47 14.92 -6.46
N ALA A 141 4.72 15.33 -6.29
CA ALA A 141 5.88 14.57 -6.78
C ALA A 141 6.00 13.22 -6.07
N GLY A 142 5.80 13.20 -4.74
CA GLY A 142 5.75 11.96 -3.95
C GLY A 142 4.62 11.03 -4.39
N GLY A 143 3.41 11.56 -4.55
CA GLY A 143 2.24 10.82 -5.01
C GLY A 143 2.44 10.20 -6.39
N LEU A 144 2.97 10.95 -7.36
CA LEU A 144 3.27 10.42 -8.70
C LEU A 144 4.33 9.32 -8.67
N THR A 145 5.35 9.47 -7.82
CA THR A 145 6.36 8.42 -7.62
C THR A 145 5.74 7.14 -7.06
N LEU A 146 4.85 7.27 -6.07
CA LEU A 146 4.11 6.15 -5.52
C LEU A 146 3.14 5.53 -6.53
N VAL A 147 2.52 6.32 -7.39
CA VAL A 147 1.69 5.81 -8.50
C VAL A 147 2.50 4.86 -9.36
N VAL A 148 3.69 5.25 -9.82
CA VAL A 148 4.55 4.39 -10.65
C VAL A 148 4.93 3.11 -9.89
N MET A 149 5.25 3.21 -8.60
CA MET A 149 5.66 2.07 -7.76
C MET A 149 4.52 1.09 -7.48
N ILE A 150 3.27 1.59 -7.35
CA ILE A 150 2.11 0.78 -6.91
C ILE A 150 1.28 0.29 -8.09
N LEU A 151 1.35 0.97 -9.23
CA LEU A 151 0.60 0.63 -10.44
C LEU A 151 0.67 -0.88 -10.79
N PRO A 152 1.85 -1.53 -10.80
CA PRO A 152 1.96 -2.97 -11.04
C PRO A 152 1.10 -3.82 -10.10
N THR A 153 1.07 -3.48 -8.82
CA THR A 153 0.30 -4.21 -7.81
C THR A 153 -1.21 -4.11 -8.09
N ILE A 154 -1.72 -2.89 -8.38
CA ILE A 154 -3.15 -2.70 -8.70
C ILE A 154 -3.51 -3.39 -10.01
N VAL A 155 -2.67 -3.29 -11.06
CA VAL A 155 -2.90 -3.98 -12.33
C VAL A 155 -3.00 -5.49 -12.10
N ARG A 156 -2.02 -6.08 -11.44
CA ARG A 156 -1.96 -7.53 -11.22
C ARG A 156 -3.12 -8.06 -10.38
N THR A 157 -3.38 -7.45 -9.22
CA THR A 157 -4.49 -7.89 -8.35
C THR A 157 -5.84 -7.74 -9.03
N THR A 158 -6.01 -6.69 -9.84
CA THR A 158 -7.24 -6.50 -10.63
C THR A 158 -7.35 -7.54 -11.75
N GLN A 159 -6.27 -7.82 -12.49
CA GLN A 159 -6.28 -8.86 -13.52
C GLN A 159 -6.62 -10.24 -12.94
N GLU A 160 -5.97 -10.61 -11.82
CA GLU A 160 -6.26 -11.87 -11.12
C GLU A 160 -7.73 -11.95 -10.72
N SER A 161 -8.29 -10.86 -10.19
CA SER A 161 -9.72 -10.78 -9.85
C SER A 161 -10.65 -10.89 -11.06
N LEU A 162 -10.34 -10.19 -12.14
CA LEU A 162 -11.14 -10.29 -13.37
C LEU A 162 -11.13 -11.72 -13.93
N LYS A 163 -10.00 -12.43 -13.83
CA LYS A 163 -9.86 -13.82 -14.27
C LYS A 163 -10.67 -14.83 -13.43
N THR A 164 -11.03 -14.50 -12.18
CA THR A 164 -11.87 -15.40 -11.35
C THR A 164 -13.33 -15.44 -11.77
N VAL A 165 -13.80 -14.43 -12.51
CA VAL A 165 -15.18 -14.40 -13.01
C VAL A 165 -15.36 -15.49 -14.08
N PRO A 166 -16.33 -16.41 -13.95
CA PRO A 166 -16.53 -17.51 -14.88
C PRO A 166 -16.78 -17.04 -16.31
N GLN A 167 -16.21 -17.77 -17.28
CA GLN A 167 -16.37 -17.45 -18.70
C GLN A 167 -17.84 -17.56 -19.15
N SER A 168 -18.62 -18.47 -18.56
CA SER A 168 -20.05 -18.63 -18.83
C SER A 168 -20.88 -17.37 -18.58
N TYR A 169 -20.48 -16.53 -17.61
CA TYR A 169 -21.18 -15.27 -17.35
C TYR A 169 -20.93 -14.24 -18.47
N ARG A 170 -19.72 -14.23 -19.03
CA ARG A 170 -19.37 -13.38 -20.18
C ARG A 170 -20.15 -13.82 -21.42
N GLU A 171 -20.14 -15.12 -21.72
CA GLU A 171 -20.85 -15.72 -22.85
C GLU A 171 -22.35 -15.53 -22.74
N GLY A 172 -22.93 -15.72 -21.55
CA GLY A 172 -24.35 -15.48 -21.28
C GLY A 172 -24.75 -14.03 -21.54
N ALA A 173 -23.97 -13.06 -21.04
CA ALA A 173 -24.25 -11.66 -21.28
C ALA A 173 -24.16 -11.28 -22.77
N LEU A 174 -23.13 -11.77 -23.48
CA LEU A 174 -22.97 -11.54 -24.92
C LEU A 174 -24.08 -12.24 -25.73
N GLY A 175 -24.49 -13.46 -25.32
CA GLY A 175 -25.60 -14.18 -25.95
C GLY A 175 -26.96 -13.49 -25.82
N LEU A 176 -27.16 -12.71 -24.74
CA LEU A 176 -28.32 -11.83 -24.55
C LEU A 176 -28.22 -10.51 -25.34
N GLY A 177 -27.18 -10.32 -26.17
CA GLY A 177 -27.00 -9.12 -26.98
C GLY A 177 -26.29 -7.96 -26.28
N ALA A 178 -25.72 -8.17 -25.09
CA ALA A 178 -24.95 -7.12 -24.42
C ALA A 178 -23.67 -6.78 -25.19
N GLY A 179 -23.39 -5.49 -25.37
CA GLY A 179 -22.10 -5.06 -25.89
C GLY A 179 -20.96 -5.34 -24.89
N LYS A 180 -19.74 -5.48 -25.40
CA LYS A 180 -18.56 -5.85 -24.57
C LYS A 180 -18.35 -4.95 -23.35
N TRP A 181 -18.46 -3.64 -23.50
CA TRP A 181 -18.33 -2.71 -22.38
C TRP A 181 -19.47 -2.85 -21.37
N HIS A 182 -20.69 -3.09 -21.84
CA HIS A 182 -21.84 -3.33 -20.97
C HIS A 182 -21.62 -4.59 -20.12
N MET A 183 -21.22 -5.71 -20.75
CA MET A 183 -20.85 -6.95 -20.05
C MET A 183 -19.77 -6.71 -18.99
N ILE A 184 -18.68 -5.97 -19.32
CA ILE A 184 -17.61 -5.69 -18.38
C ILE A 184 -18.14 -4.92 -17.17
N ARG A 185 -18.90 -3.85 -17.40
CA ARG A 185 -19.40 -2.96 -16.35
C ARG A 185 -20.45 -3.62 -15.45
N THR A 186 -21.31 -4.47 -15.99
CA THR A 186 -22.47 -5.02 -15.28
C THR A 186 -22.27 -6.44 -14.75
N VAL A 187 -21.34 -7.20 -15.32
CA VAL A 187 -21.08 -8.59 -14.94
C VAL A 187 -19.68 -8.79 -14.40
N VAL A 188 -18.66 -8.42 -15.19
CA VAL A 188 -17.26 -8.75 -14.85
C VAL A 188 -16.73 -7.89 -13.70
N LEU A 189 -16.87 -6.58 -13.78
CA LEU A 189 -16.40 -5.66 -12.73
C LEU A 189 -17.08 -5.91 -11.37
N PRO A 190 -18.41 -6.04 -11.28
CA PRO A 190 -19.06 -6.39 -10.02
C PRO A 190 -18.60 -7.73 -9.46
N GLY A 191 -18.37 -8.72 -10.33
CA GLY A 191 -17.84 -10.04 -9.93
C GLY A 191 -16.39 -10.00 -9.43
N ALA A 192 -15.61 -8.98 -9.81
CA ALA A 192 -14.21 -8.82 -9.45
C ALA A 192 -13.96 -7.82 -8.30
N VAL A 193 -15.00 -7.17 -7.77
CA VAL A 193 -14.88 -6.10 -6.75
C VAL A 193 -14.05 -6.55 -5.54
N ASP A 194 -14.21 -7.77 -5.09
CA ASP A 194 -13.54 -8.29 -3.90
C ASP A 194 -12.00 -8.24 -4.00
N GLY A 195 -11.47 -8.65 -5.13
CA GLY A 195 -10.04 -8.62 -5.32
C GLY A 195 -9.52 -7.21 -5.65
N ILE A 196 -10.31 -6.37 -6.34
CA ILE A 196 -9.97 -4.96 -6.55
C ILE A 196 -9.85 -4.24 -5.21
N VAL A 197 -10.82 -4.44 -4.31
CA VAL A 197 -10.77 -3.89 -2.95
C VAL A 197 -9.57 -4.41 -2.17
N THR A 198 -9.26 -5.70 -2.28
CA THR A 198 -8.08 -6.30 -1.65
C THR A 198 -6.80 -5.66 -2.20
N GLY A 199 -6.70 -5.46 -3.51
CA GLY A 199 -5.60 -4.73 -4.15
C GLY A 199 -5.46 -3.30 -3.63
N CYS A 200 -6.58 -2.59 -3.44
CA CYS A 200 -6.58 -1.25 -2.83
C CYS A 200 -6.03 -1.25 -1.40
N ILE A 201 -6.44 -2.21 -0.57
CA ILE A 201 -5.96 -2.33 0.81
C ILE A 201 -4.44 -2.58 0.84
N LEU A 202 -3.95 -3.48 -0.01
CA LEU A 202 -2.51 -3.75 -0.14
C LEU A 202 -1.74 -2.52 -0.61
N ALA A 203 -2.28 -1.79 -1.59
CA ALA A 203 -1.70 -0.55 -2.10
C ALA A 203 -1.61 0.53 -1.01
N VAL A 204 -2.69 0.75 -0.28
CA VAL A 204 -2.72 1.72 0.84
C VAL A 204 -1.72 1.33 1.92
N GLY A 205 -1.65 0.05 2.30
CA GLY A 205 -0.67 -0.44 3.26
C GLY A 205 0.77 -0.15 2.81
N ARG A 206 1.07 -0.33 1.52
CA ARG A 206 2.38 -0.03 0.94
C ARG A 206 2.68 1.48 0.93
N ILE A 207 1.70 2.34 0.62
CA ILE A 207 1.84 3.80 0.68
C ILE A 207 2.19 4.25 2.10
N VAL A 208 1.43 3.77 3.09
CA VAL A 208 1.63 4.16 4.50
C VAL A 208 3.01 3.76 5.01
N GLY A 209 3.52 2.61 4.58
CA GLY A 209 4.85 2.12 4.99
C GLY A 209 6.02 2.72 4.23
N GLU A 210 5.78 3.53 3.18
CA GLU A 210 6.85 4.02 2.32
C GLU A 210 7.54 5.25 2.90
N SER A 211 8.86 5.13 3.09
CA SER A 211 9.71 6.25 3.55
C SER A 211 10.76 6.64 2.52
N ALA A 212 11.46 5.65 1.94
CA ALA A 212 12.63 5.90 1.10
C ALA A 212 12.30 6.68 -0.17
N ALA A 213 11.24 6.30 -0.89
CA ALA A 213 10.83 7.03 -2.08
C ALA A 213 10.33 8.44 -1.75
N LEU A 214 9.60 8.60 -0.65
CA LEU A 214 9.04 9.89 -0.23
C LEU A 214 10.10 10.86 0.29
N LEU A 215 11.17 10.36 0.90
CA LEU A 215 12.27 11.18 1.38
C LEU A 215 12.85 12.07 0.26
N TYR A 216 13.00 11.50 -0.94
CA TYR A 216 13.55 12.20 -2.10
C TYR A 216 12.54 13.03 -2.88
N THR A 217 11.25 12.71 -2.80
CA THR A 217 10.23 13.29 -3.68
C THR A 217 9.22 14.18 -2.96
N ALA A 218 8.80 13.80 -1.76
CA ALA A 218 7.91 14.61 -0.92
C ALA A 218 8.67 15.55 0.02
N GLY A 219 9.90 15.16 0.42
CA GLY A 219 10.74 15.92 1.34
C GLY A 219 10.36 15.76 2.81
N PHE A 220 10.87 16.62 3.68
CA PHE A 220 10.73 16.53 5.15
C PHE A 220 10.15 17.78 5.80
N GLY A 221 9.34 18.54 5.10
CA GLY A 221 8.65 19.70 5.68
C GLY A 221 7.71 19.29 6.81
N LEU A 222 7.79 20.00 7.92
CA LEU A 222 7.04 19.74 9.16
C LEU A 222 5.93 20.78 9.39
N GLU A 223 5.66 21.64 8.39
CA GLU A 223 4.64 22.68 8.49
C GLU A 223 3.25 22.10 8.28
N LEU A 224 2.30 22.62 9.06
CA LEU A 224 0.88 22.33 8.85
C LEU A 224 0.33 23.21 7.75
N VAL A 225 0.10 22.61 6.58
CA VAL A 225 -0.47 23.31 5.42
C VAL A 225 -1.71 22.56 4.90
N GLY A 226 -2.63 23.30 4.27
CA GLY A 226 -3.80 22.70 3.63
C GLY A 226 -3.41 21.83 2.42
N PHE A 227 -4.30 20.90 2.04
CA PHE A 227 -4.08 19.90 0.98
C PHE A 227 -3.53 20.51 -0.33
N VAL A 228 -4.14 21.58 -0.85
CA VAL A 228 -3.73 22.18 -2.12
C VAL A 228 -2.31 22.76 -2.04
N LYS A 229 -1.96 23.40 -0.92
CA LYS A 229 -0.62 23.96 -0.72
C LYS A 229 0.43 22.86 -0.53
N SER A 230 0.09 21.79 0.15
CA SER A 230 0.98 20.65 0.39
C SER A 230 1.35 19.87 -0.88
N LEU A 231 0.56 19.98 -1.95
CA LEU A 231 0.90 19.40 -3.25
C LEU A 231 2.23 19.93 -3.81
N HIS A 232 2.58 21.18 -3.52
CA HIS A 232 3.74 21.89 -4.06
C HIS A 232 4.73 22.37 -2.99
N THR A 233 4.56 21.95 -1.75
CA THR A 233 5.48 22.25 -0.63
C THR A 233 6.00 20.96 -0.02
N SER A 234 7.24 21.01 0.49
CA SER A 234 7.85 19.88 1.19
C SER A 234 6.95 19.41 2.33
N ALA A 235 6.65 18.11 2.34
CA ALA A 235 5.66 17.51 3.24
C ALA A 235 6.12 16.10 3.67
N ALA A 236 6.61 16.00 4.91
CA ALA A 236 7.00 14.71 5.46
C ALA A 236 5.78 13.86 5.81
N SER A 237 5.74 12.62 5.34
CA SER A 237 4.81 11.59 5.88
C SER A 237 5.23 11.17 7.30
N LEU A 238 4.36 10.44 7.97
CA LEU A 238 4.66 9.92 9.31
C LEU A 238 5.83 8.93 9.30
N THR A 239 5.97 8.13 8.23
CA THR A 239 7.11 7.22 8.01
C THR A 239 8.41 7.95 7.73
N VAL A 240 8.37 9.03 6.97
CA VAL A 240 9.55 9.90 6.76
C VAL A 240 9.95 10.57 8.06
N ALA A 241 8.99 11.08 8.84
CA ALA A 241 9.27 11.65 10.16
C ALA A 241 9.90 10.61 11.10
N LEU A 242 9.36 9.40 11.16
CA LEU A 242 9.93 8.28 11.91
C LEU A 242 11.40 8.04 11.54
N TYR A 243 11.70 7.97 10.26
CA TYR A 243 13.06 7.78 9.76
C TYR A 243 13.98 8.91 10.21
N VAL A 244 13.60 10.17 10.02
CA VAL A 244 14.41 11.34 10.39
C VAL A 244 14.66 11.41 11.89
N TYR A 245 13.65 11.19 12.72
CA TYR A 245 13.81 11.22 14.18
C TYR A 245 14.65 10.04 14.69
N ALA A 246 14.51 8.85 14.10
CA ALA A 246 15.25 7.67 14.51
C ALA A 246 16.73 7.72 14.10
N THR A 247 17.02 8.12 12.84
CA THR A 247 18.36 7.95 12.26
C THR A 247 19.16 9.24 12.23
N GLU A 248 18.55 10.37 11.87
CA GLU A 248 19.29 11.62 11.70
C GLU A 248 19.38 12.44 12.98
N ARG A 249 18.33 12.41 13.82
CA ARG A 249 18.30 13.16 15.09
C ARG A 249 18.66 12.33 16.30
N GLY A 250 18.65 11.00 16.20
CA GLY A 250 18.94 10.11 17.31
C GLY A 250 17.89 10.13 18.43
N GLU A 251 16.72 10.75 18.21
CA GLU A 251 15.62 10.85 19.15
C GLU A 251 14.79 9.56 19.20
N THR A 252 15.40 8.47 19.66
CA THR A 252 14.82 7.12 19.63
C THR A 252 13.50 7.00 20.40
N ALA A 253 13.37 7.70 21.54
CA ALA A 253 12.13 7.68 22.33
C ALA A 253 10.95 8.26 21.54
N LEU A 254 11.16 9.40 20.87
CA LEU A 254 10.16 10.03 20.01
C LEU A 254 9.86 9.16 18.78
N ALA A 255 10.88 8.55 18.18
CA ALA A 255 10.73 7.63 17.07
C ALA A 255 9.83 6.44 17.44
N PHE A 256 9.97 5.85 18.63
CA PHE A 256 9.05 4.79 19.10
C PHE A 256 7.61 5.31 19.25
N SER A 257 7.43 6.54 19.72
CA SER A 257 6.09 7.13 19.81
C SER A 257 5.45 7.34 18.44
N ILE A 258 6.22 7.83 17.47
CA ILE A 258 5.78 7.96 16.08
C ILE A 258 5.47 6.59 15.48
N ALA A 259 6.29 5.56 15.73
CA ALA A 259 6.04 4.20 15.27
C ALA A 259 4.73 3.63 15.84
N ALA A 260 4.45 3.83 17.13
CA ALA A 260 3.20 3.41 17.75
C ALA A 260 1.98 4.13 17.13
N ILE A 261 2.07 5.44 16.90
CA ILE A 261 1.03 6.23 16.21
C ILE A 261 0.82 5.72 14.80
N LEU A 262 1.90 5.44 14.04
CA LEU A 262 1.85 4.92 12.69
C LEU A 262 1.15 3.55 12.65
N MET A 263 1.42 2.66 13.60
CA MET A 263 0.76 1.35 13.69
C MET A 263 -0.74 1.49 13.93
N VAL A 264 -1.14 2.38 14.85
CA VAL A 264 -2.58 2.65 15.10
C VAL A 264 -3.23 3.26 13.86
N LEU A 265 -2.59 4.23 13.23
CA LEU A 265 -3.08 4.87 12.01
C LEU A 265 -3.27 3.84 10.88
N THR A 266 -2.28 2.98 10.66
CA THR A 266 -2.32 1.91 9.66
C THR A 266 -3.47 0.93 9.93
N LEU A 267 -3.65 0.55 11.21
CA LEU A 267 -4.77 -0.32 11.61
C LEU A 267 -6.13 0.34 11.30
N LEU A 268 -6.29 1.61 11.66
CA LEU A 268 -7.52 2.38 11.41
C LEU A 268 -7.81 2.52 9.91
N ILE A 269 -6.79 2.82 9.10
CA ILE A 269 -6.93 2.93 7.64
C ILE A 269 -7.33 1.58 7.04
N ASN A 270 -6.67 0.50 7.42
CA ASN A 270 -6.98 -0.85 6.91
C ASN A 270 -8.38 -1.31 7.35
N LEU A 271 -8.78 -1.00 8.58
CA LEU A 271 -10.12 -1.29 9.07
C LEU A 271 -11.20 -0.54 8.27
N THR A 272 -11.00 0.77 8.07
CA THR A 272 -11.93 1.59 7.28
C THR A 272 -12.00 1.12 5.83
N ALA A 273 -10.87 0.83 5.19
CA ALA A 273 -10.82 0.28 3.84
C ALA A 273 -11.56 -1.06 3.74
N SER A 274 -11.38 -1.96 4.72
CA SER A 274 -12.10 -3.23 4.79
C SER A 274 -13.60 -3.06 4.98
N LEU A 275 -14.02 -2.13 5.83
CA LEU A 275 -15.45 -1.84 6.06
C LEU A 275 -16.12 -1.25 4.81
N VAL A 276 -15.44 -0.33 4.13
CA VAL A 276 -15.92 0.23 2.85
C VAL A 276 -16.02 -0.88 1.79
N GLY A 277 -15.00 -1.72 1.69
CA GLY A 277 -15.00 -2.86 0.78
C GLY A 277 -16.17 -3.81 1.03
N ARG A 278 -16.43 -4.19 2.29
CA ARG A 278 -17.59 -5.03 2.65
C ARG A 278 -18.95 -4.41 2.28
N LYS A 279 -19.05 -3.08 2.34
CA LYS A 279 -20.28 -2.37 1.96
C LYS A 279 -20.51 -2.35 0.45
N LEU A 280 -19.41 -2.28 -0.33
CA LEU A 280 -19.45 -2.36 -1.79
C LEU A 280 -19.83 -3.76 -2.29
N ARG A 281 -19.42 -4.82 -1.57
CA ARG A 281 -19.79 -6.22 -1.86
C ARG A 281 -21.29 -6.52 -1.72
N LYS A 282 -21.99 -5.81 -0.84
CA LYS A 282 -23.42 -6.07 -0.55
C LYS A 282 -24.37 -5.39 -1.52
N LYS A 283 -23.88 -4.62 -2.47
CA LYS A 283 -24.64 -3.99 -3.55
C LYS A 283 -24.36 -4.71 -4.88
#